data_50b957a6156f398009ac8e2db13ca600
#
_entry.id   50b957a6156f398009ac8e2db13ca600
#
_cell.length_a   1.000
_cell.length_b   1.000
_cell.length_c   1.000
_cell.angle_alpha   90.00
_cell.angle_beta   90.00
_cell.angle_gamma   90.00
#
_symmetry.space_group_name_H-M   'P 1'
#
loop_
_entity.id
_entity.type
_entity.pdbx_description
1 polymer ?
#
loop_
_entity_poly.entity_id
_entity_poly.type
_entity_poly.pdbx_seq_one_letter_code
_entity_poly.pdbx_strand_id
1 'polypeptide(L)'
;MKPETLLIVGKGDCIDTICREYEDNVRITYGEFCGEHFDGYSKILFVGALGICVRSIAPFIKDKHTDPAVVCADSCGNKVISVLSGHVGGANTLAKEIAAIIGGEAVITTRSDNSGLWALDTIGRKFGWETFTNTEGLNGPIATYVNGGKVALVLDIKDRGTQWLEKTRGGNVDVFYNFTDLPKHRMGTTGYDYDLVIAVTPRLYCSEIPMVTYVPKALHIGVGCKKGAQVEDAASRMISYITDLGYNPSAIASLSTVDIKKDEPMLQDLREALLPEQGDYHVYTPDELSSIEVPNPSARALEAAGTASVAEASAIKSSGGGKLVVEKQKMGNWTFAVALERKLERKGHIEIVGAGPGDPELVSVRGKRMLQEADLILYAGSLVPKELTYYAKEGAVVRSSASMDLQEQFNLMKEFYDKGLFVVRLHTGDPCIYGAIQEQMAFFDKYNMSYHITPGISSFLAAAAELQSQFTIPERVQTIILTRGEGRPEVVNNAFNISLFGSSFARSMEINTAGTIPQAPAVGAAQIFPIEAFTSLPDNAIAIAVFINSPQRVSPFMVYAFCCIAIPRIKFPAVFNGSFNAREAALSITS
;
A
#
# COMPACT_ATOMS: atom_id res chain seq x y z
N MET A 1 29.09 22.10 -5.59
CA MET A 1 27.76 22.54 -5.11
C MET A 1 27.88 23.99 -4.62
N LYS A 2 26.88 24.85 -4.92
CA LYS A 2 26.81 26.18 -4.33
C LYS A 2 26.48 26.06 -2.83
N PRO A 3 26.99 26.93 -1.95
CA PRO A 3 26.68 26.84 -0.51
C PRO A 3 25.19 27.00 -0.25
N GLU A 4 24.69 26.32 0.78
CA GLU A 4 23.31 26.43 1.28
C GLU A 4 23.06 27.75 2.02
N THR A 5 24.10 28.53 2.25
CA THR A 5 24.12 29.87 2.89
C THR A 5 23.14 30.82 2.22
N LEU A 6 22.30 31.48 2.99
CA LEU A 6 21.36 32.50 2.50
C LEU A 6 22.05 33.83 2.31
N LEU A 7 22.10 34.34 1.07
CA LEU A 7 22.56 35.69 0.82
C LEU A 7 21.40 36.70 1.01
N ILE A 8 21.56 37.65 1.93
CA ILE A 8 20.56 38.71 2.21
C ILE A 8 21.08 40.03 1.64
N VAL A 9 20.30 40.62 0.73
CA VAL A 9 20.64 41.84 0.02
C VAL A 9 19.65 42.93 0.40
N GLY A 10 20.14 44.05 0.99
CA GLY A 10 19.33 45.23 1.28
C GLY A 10 19.20 45.58 2.75
N LYS A 11 18.12 46.31 3.10
CA LYS A 11 17.83 46.81 4.44
C LYS A 11 16.34 46.73 4.74
N GLY A 12 15.99 46.33 5.97
CA GLY A 12 14.60 46.27 6.44
C GLY A 12 14.53 45.75 7.87
N ASP A 13 13.42 46.02 8.53
CA ASP A 13 13.22 45.69 9.96
C ASP A 13 13.13 44.18 10.20
N CYS A 14 12.75 43.39 9.19
CA CYS A 14 12.62 41.94 9.27
C CYS A 14 13.98 41.19 9.21
N ILE A 15 15.08 41.84 8.78
CA ILE A 15 16.37 41.17 8.57
C ILE A 15 16.92 40.54 9.84
N ASP A 16 16.85 41.22 10.98
CA ASP A 16 17.39 40.71 12.25
C ASP A 16 16.61 39.50 12.76
N THR A 17 15.32 39.39 12.44
CA THR A 17 14.49 38.20 12.74
C THR A 17 14.88 37.03 11.84
N ILE A 18 15.06 37.28 10.54
CA ILE A 18 15.49 36.26 9.58
C ILE A 18 16.86 35.70 9.95
N CYS A 19 17.82 36.54 10.31
CA CYS A 19 19.17 36.12 10.63
C CYS A 19 19.29 35.33 11.95
N ARG A 20 18.35 35.48 12.87
CA ARG A 20 18.32 34.67 14.10
C ARG A 20 17.87 33.21 13.83
N GLU A 21 16.95 33.07 12.90
CA GLU A 21 16.40 31.72 12.54
C GLU A 21 17.20 31.05 11.43
N TYR A 22 17.83 31.83 10.55
CA TYR A 22 18.70 31.36 9.47
C TYR A 22 20.16 31.59 9.87
N GLU A 23 20.75 30.65 10.63
CA GLU A 23 22.10 30.79 11.21
C GLU A 23 23.20 30.97 10.15
N ASP A 24 23.11 30.27 9.01
CA ASP A 24 24.05 30.36 7.90
C ASP A 24 23.59 31.42 6.90
N ASN A 25 23.97 32.66 7.15
CA ASN A 25 23.60 33.80 6.29
C ASN A 25 24.75 34.82 6.11
N VAL A 26 24.72 35.51 4.97
CA VAL A 26 25.62 36.62 4.64
C VAL A 26 24.78 37.82 4.25
N ARG A 27 25.13 38.99 4.77
CA ARG A 27 24.42 40.26 4.50
C ARG A 27 25.28 41.17 3.64
N ILE A 28 24.67 41.74 2.59
CA ILE A 28 25.29 42.78 1.76
C ILE A 28 24.29 43.90 1.45
N THR A 29 24.80 45.03 1.04
CA THR A 29 23.96 46.13 0.55
C THR A 29 23.63 45.94 -0.94
N TYR A 30 22.62 46.69 -1.45
CA TYR A 30 22.30 46.67 -2.88
C TYR A 30 23.48 47.04 -3.79
N GLY A 31 24.35 47.98 -3.33
CA GLY A 31 25.50 48.44 -4.10
C GLY A 31 26.65 47.45 -4.19
N GLU A 32 26.71 46.49 -3.27
CA GLU A 32 27.70 45.42 -3.25
C GLU A 32 27.28 44.21 -4.09
N PHE A 33 25.99 44.07 -4.41
CA PHE A 33 25.49 42.93 -5.16
C PHE A 33 26.00 42.95 -6.62
N CYS A 34 26.61 41.85 -7.04
CA CYS A 34 27.21 41.69 -8.38
C CYS A 34 27.02 40.25 -8.89
N GLY A 35 27.53 39.97 -10.10
CA GLY A 35 27.44 38.65 -10.73
C GLY A 35 28.07 37.51 -9.94
N GLU A 36 29.18 37.78 -9.23
CA GLU A 36 29.82 36.77 -8.37
C GLU A 36 28.90 36.31 -7.23
N HIS A 37 28.12 37.24 -6.67
CA HIS A 37 27.09 36.90 -5.66
C HIS A 37 25.95 36.12 -6.28
N PHE A 38 25.47 36.48 -7.49
CA PHE A 38 24.40 35.75 -8.17
C PHE A 38 24.81 34.32 -8.53
N ASP A 39 26.02 34.12 -9.03
CA ASP A 39 26.52 32.80 -9.39
C ASP A 39 27.04 32.00 -8.20
N GLY A 40 27.45 32.66 -7.11
CA GLY A 40 28.09 32.06 -5.93
C GLY A 40 27.13 31.47 -4.90
N TYR A 41 25.87 31.90 -4.84
CA TYR A 41 24.90 31.44 -3.85
C TYR A 41 23.76 30.66 -4.50
N SER A 42 23.19 29.73 -3.78
CA SER A 42 22.00 28.98 -4.20
C SER A 42 20.69 29.67 -3.81
N LYS A 43 20.72 30.49 -2.73
CA LYS A 43 19.56 31.15 -2.15
C LYS A 43 19.86 32.64 -1.95
N ILE A 44 19.03 33.53 -2.51
CA ILE A 44 19.20 34.99 -2.42
C ILE A 44 17.88 35.62 -1.98
N LEU A 45 17.91 36.37 -0.88
CA LEU A 45 16.80 37.15 -0.38
C LEU A 45 17.09 38.64 -0.57
N PHE A 46 16.31 39.31 -1.38
CA PHE A 46 16.27 40.78 -1.42
C PHE A 46 15.27 41.31 -0.40
N VAL A 47 15.66 42.30 0.41
CA VAL A 47 14.77 42.99 1.33
C VAL A 47 14.59 44.43 0.89
N GLY A 48 13.42 44.76 0.30
CA GLY A 48 13.11 46.07 -0.25
C GLY A 48 12.11 46.02 -1.40
N ALA A 49 12.11 47.02 -2.26
CA ALA A 49 11.16 47.07 -3.37
C ALA A 49 11.48 46.03 -4.47
N LEU A 50 10.46 45.29 -4.92
CA LEU A 50 10.58 44.28 -5.99
C LEU A 50 11.28 44.78 -7.24
N GLY A 51 11.02 46.06 -7.65
CA GLY A 51 11.68 46.64 -8.81
C GLY A 51 13.19 46.84 -8.67
N ILE A 52 13.71 46.98 -7.43
CA ILE A 52 15.15 47.01 -7.16
C ILE A 52 15.72 45.59 -7.35
N CYS A 53 15.09 44.60 -6.76
CA CYS A 53 15.46 43.19 -6.91
C CYS A 53 15.57 42.80 -8.39
N VAL A 54 14.49 43.03 -9.17
CA VAL A 54 14.45 42.68 -10.61
C VAL A 54 15.58 43.36 -11.39
N ARG A 55 15.82 44.67 -11.21
CA ARG A 55 16.90 45.38 -11.91
C ARG A 55 18.28 44.89 -11.49
N SER A 56 18.46 44.50 -10.23
CA SER A 56 19.74 43.98 -9.74
C SER A 56 20.10 42.61 -10.32
N ILE A 57 19.12 41.72 -10.52
CA ILE A 57 19.38 40.38 -11.02
C ILE A 57 19.32 40.26 -12.54
N ALA A 58 18.58 41.15 -13.22
CA ALA A 58 18.34 41.08 -14.67
C ALA A 58 19.61 40.89 -15.54
N PRO A 59 20.77 41.53 -15.27
CA PRO A 59 21.99 41.32 -16.06
C PRO A 59 22.59 39.94 -15.95
N PHE A 60 22.22 39.14 -14.93
CA PHE A 60 22.86 37.86 -14.59
C PHE A 60 21.99 36.65 -14.86
N ILE A 61 20.70 36.83 -15.16
CA ILE A 61 19.74 35.74 -15.44
C ILE A 61 20.17 34.99 -16.70
N LYS A 62 20.28 33.64 -16.58
CA LYS A 62 20.73 32.73 -17.64
C LYS A 62 19.70 31.68 -17.97
N ASP A 63 19.40 30.79 -17.00
CA ASP A 63 18.55 29.65 -17.19
C ASP A 63 17.89 29.20 -15.88
N LYS A 64 16.64 28.77 -15.96
CA LYS A 64 15.83 28.35 -14.79
C LYS A 64 16.38 27.15 -14.01
N HIS A 65 17.30 26.39 -14.59
CA HIS A 65 17.90 25.20 -13.95
C HIS A 65 19.22 25.53 -13.24
N THR A 66 19.88 26.63 -13.62
CA THR A 66 21.19 27.03 -13.09
C THR A 66 21.13 28.29 -12.22
N ASP A 67 20.14 29.14 -12.43
CA ASP A 67 19.96 30.37 -11.69
C ASP A 67 19.55 30.09 -10.23
N PRO A 68 20.00 30.93 -9.26
CA PRO A 68 19.65 30.72 -7.85
C PRO A 68 18.18 30.97 -7.57
N ALA A 69 17.71 30.46 -6.44
CA ALA A 69 16.43 30.84 -5.85
C ALA A 69 16.46 32.28 -5.42
N VAL A 70 15.71 33.18 -6.07
CA VAL A 70 15.61 34.60 -5.69
C VAL A 70 14.24 34.90 -5.13
N VAL A 71 14.22 35.44 -3.91
CA VAL A 71 13.03 35.87 -3.18
C VAL A 71 13.15 37.35 -2.83
N CYS A 72 12.05 38.09 -2.86
CA CYS A 72 12.01 39.49 -2.45
C CYS A 72 10.99 39.70 -1.33
N ALA A 73 11.45 40.12 -0.15
CA ALA A 73 10.59 40.59 0.94
C ALA A 73 10.46 42.12 0.89
N ASP A 74 9.26 42.63 1.14
CA ASP A 74 9.14 44.08 1.35
C ASP A 74 9.85 44.53 2.64
N SER A 75 10.22 45.80 2.74
CA SER A 75 11.00 46.29 3.88
C SER A 75 10.32 46.15 5.24
N CYS A 76 8.98 46.04 5.26
CA CYS A 76 8.17 45.85 6.47
C CYS A 76 7.97 44.38 6.79
N GLY A 77 8.33 43.44 5.90
CA GLY A 77 8.16 42.01 6.09
C GLY A 77 6.74 41.47 5.90
N ASN A 78 5.82 42.24 5.29
CA ASN A 78 4.44 41.82 5.11
C ASN A 78 4.25 40.81 3.96
N LYS A 79 5.05 40.98 2.89
CA LYS A 79 4.96 40.14 1.68
C LYS A 79 6.34 39.60 1.31
N VAL A 80 6.36 38.30 0.96
CA VAL A 80 7.56 37.59 0.50
C VAL A 80 7.26 36.99 -0.86
N ILE A 81 7.88 37.50 -1.90
CA ILE A 81 7.58 37.23 -3.30
C ILE A 81 8.64 36.27 -3.87
N SER A 82 8.21 35.14 -4.43
CA SER A 82 9.07 34.27 -5.25
C SER A 82 9.32 34.95 -6.60
N VAL A 83 10.58 35.31 -6.90
CA VAL A 83 10.94 36.13 -8.06
C VAL A 83 11.54 35.32 -9.19
N LEU A 84 12.50 34.41 -8.90
CA LEU A 84 13.23 33.63 -9.89
C LEU A 84 13.45 32.21 -9.39
N SER A 85 13.45 31.24 -10.31
CA SER A 85 13.70 29.80 -10.05
C SER A 85 12.76 29.19 -9.01
N GLY A 86 11.44 29.44 -9.16
CA GLY A 86 10.39 29.09 -8.21
C GLY A 86 10.38 27.60 -7.81
N HIS A 87 10.38 26.67 -8.78
CA HIS A 87 10.34 25.23 -8.54
C HIS A 87 11.74 24.63 -8.41
N VAL A 88 12.48 24.59 -9.51
CA VAL A 88 13.80 23.90 -9.58
C VAL A 88 14.82 24.54 -8.66
N GLY A 89 14.90 25.87 -8.60
CA GLY A 89 15.77 26.59 -7.69
C GLY A 89 15.29 26.62 -6.25
N GLY A 90 13.98 26.38 -6.01
CA GLY A 90 13.40 26.34 -4.65
C GLY A 90 12.90 27.69 -4.12
N ALA A 91 12.78 28.75 -4.95
CA ALA A 91 12.35 30.07 -4.48
C ALA A 91 10.93 30.07 -3.89
N ASN A 92 10.03 29.19 -4.36
CA ASN A 92 8.69 29.07 -3.77
C ASN A 92 8.73 28.53 -2.33
N THR A 93 9.59 27.55 -2.06
CA THR A 93 9.83 27.01 -0.73
C THR A 93 10.48 28.05 0.17
N LEU A 94 11.55 28.69 -0.31
CA LEU A 94 12.24 29.74 0.42
C LEU A 94 11.29 30.90 0.76
N ALA A 95 10.40 31.30 -0.14
CA ALA A 95 9.44 32.38 0.11
C ALA A 95 8.46 32.01 1.25
N LYS A 96 8.00 30.74 1.30
CA LYS A 96 7.14 30.23 2.39
C LYS A 96 7.90 30.18 3.73
N GLU A 97 9.14 29.71 3.72
CA GLU A 97 10.00 29.64 4.91
C GLU A 97 10.24 31.05 5.49
N ILE A 98 10.69 31.99 4.66
CA ILE A 98 10.94 33.37 5.09
C ILE A 98 9.65 34.04 5.57
N ALA A 99 8.53 33.87 4.86
CA ALA A 99 7.24 34.42 5.28
C ALA A 99 6.80 33.86 6.65
N ALA A 100 7.00 32.57 6.91
CA ALA A 100 6.71 31.97 8.21
C ALA A 100 7.58 32.55 9.34
N ILE A 101 8.87 32.81 9.08
CA ILE A 101 9.81 33.38 10.05
C ILE A 101 9.39 34.81 10.45
N ILE A 102 9.01 35.65 9.47
CA ILE A 102 8.69 37.05 9.72
C ILE A 102 7.21 37.32 9.98
N GLY A 103 6.36 36.32 9.93
CA GLY A 103 4.90 36.45 10.06
C GLY A 103 4.23 37.15 8.86
N GLY A 104 4.88 37.13 7.70
CA GLY A 104 4.40 37.71 6.45
C GLY A 104 3.61 36.73 5.58
N GLU A 105 3.16 37.18 4.42
CA GLU A 105 2.45 36.36 3.43
C GLU A 105 3.36 36.01 2.25
N ALA A 106 3.48 34.72 1.92
CA ALA A 106 4.20 34.28 0.73
C ALA A 106 3.36 34.48 -0.54
N VAL A 107 3.91 35.24 -1.50
CA VAL A 107 3.28 35.48 -2.81
C VAL A 107 3.92 34.55 -3.85
N ILE A 108 3.19 33.56 -4.23
CA ILE A 108 3.60 32.56 -5.22
C ILE A 108 2.66 32.63 -6.42
N THR A 109 3.23 32.82 -7.62
CA THR A 109 2.45 33.06 -8.84
C THR A 109 2.39 31.86 -9.79
N THR A 110 3.14 30.79 -9.48
CA THR A 110 3.15 29.58 -10.32
C THR A 110 1.80 28.86 -10.26
N ARG A 111 1.27 28.52 -11.45
CA ARG A 111 -0.08 27.94 -11.57
C ARG A 111 -0.20 26.59 -10.87
N SER A 112 0.84 25.76 -10.93
CA SER A 112 0.87 24.45 -10.27
C SER A 112 0.75 24.56 -8.74
N ASP A 113 1.44 25.52 -8.11
CA ASP A 113 1.33 25.74 -6.66
C ASP A 113 -0.05 26.26 -6.25
N ASN A 114 -0.65 27.14 -7.06
CA ASN A 114 -1.95 27.74 -6.76
C ASN A 114 -3.13 26.80 -7.05
N SER A 115 -2.95 25.79 -7.93
CA SER A 115 -3.98 24.82 -8.31
C SER A 115 -3.85 23.49 -7.56
N GLY A 116 -2.88 23.32 -6.66
CA GLY A 116 -2.61 22.06 -5.97
C GLY A 116 -2.10 20.92 -6.88
N LEU A 117 -1.67 21.27 -8.10
CA LEU A 117 -1.13 20.32 -9.06
C LEU A 117 0.35 19.99 -8.76
N TRP A 118 0.80 18.84 -9.22
CA TRP A 118 2.20 18.45 -9.09
C TRP A 118 3.12 19.29 -9.96
N ALA A 119 4.26 19.70 -9.40
CA ALA A 119 5.35 20.28 -10.16
C ALA A 119 6.20 19.15 -10.76
N LEU A 120 5.89 18.71 -11.98
CA LEU A 120 6.48 17.52 -12.61
C LEU A 120 8.01 17.59 -12.72
N ASP A 121 8.59 18.79 -12.80
CA ASP A 121 10.03 19.02 -12.86
C ASP A 121 10.76 18.84 -11.51
N THR A 122 10.02 18.75 -10.41
CA THR A 122 10.60 18.61 -9.06
C THR A 122 10.38 17.25 -8.42
N ILE A 123 9.42 16.45 -8.91
CA ILE A 123 9.06 15.15 -8.33
C ILE A 123 10.28 14.21 -8.27
N GLY A 124 11.04 14.10 -9.35
CA GLY A 124 12.22 13.26 -9.40
C GLY A 124 13.20 13.58 -8.27
N ARG A 125 13.57 14.87 -8.12
CA ARG A 125 14.45 15.33 -7.04
C ARG A 125 13.86 15.13 -5.65
N LYS A 126 12.55 15.37 -5.48
CA LYS A 126 11.86 15.20 -4.19
C LYS A 126 11.94 13.78 -3.64
N PHE A 127 11.93 12.78 -4.52
CA PHE A 127 11.92 11.37 -4.12
C PHE A 127 13.20 10.60 -4.47
N GLY A 128 14.22 11.29 -5.00
CA GLY A 128 15.49 10.68 -5.41
C GLY A 128 15.38 9.81 -6.67
N TRP A 129 14.45 10.16 -7.58
CA TRP A 129 14.26 9.48 -8.85
C TRP A 129 14.89 10.27 -9.99
N GLU A 130 15.50 9.60 -10.94
CA GLU A 130 15.95 10.23 -12.19
C GLU A 130 14.74 10.51 -13.09
N THR A 131 14.77 11.62 -13.83
CA THR A 131 13.63 12.07 -14.65
C THR A 131 13.98 12.02 -16.13
N PHE A 132 13.12 11.37 -16.91
CA PHE A 132 13.23 11.25 -18.36
C PHE A 132 11.93 11.67 -19.03
N THR A 133 12.01 12.06 -20.30
CA THR A 133 10.84 12.33 -21.14
C THR A 133 11.13 11.93 -22.58
N ASN A 134 10.08 11.57 -23.32
CA ASN A 134 10.15 11.30 -24.76
C ASN A 134 9.89 12.53 -25.63
N THR A 135 9.83 13.73 -25.01
CA THR A 135 9.61 15.02 -25.70
C THR A 135 10.85 15.91 -25.58
N GLU A 136 10.87 17.04 -26.30
CA GLU A 136 11.90 18.06 -26.13
C GLU A 136 11.75 18.78 -24.77
N GLY A 137 12.19 18.11 -23.69
CA GLY A 137 12.10 18.58 -22.31
C GLY A 137 10.71 18.50 -21.70
N LEU A 138 10.59 18.96 -20.45
CA LEU A 138 9.37 18.81 -19.63
C LEU A 138 8.30 19.89 -19.87
N ASN A 139 8.58 20.94 -20.63
CA ASN A 139 7.66 22.06 -20.77
C ASN A 139 6.31 21.64 -21.43
N GLY A 140 6.36 20.79 -22.46
CA GLY A 140 5.16 20.23 -23.11
C GLY A 140 4.31 19.41 -22.16
N PRO A 141 4.86 18.35 -21.54
CA PRO A 141 4.18 17.55 -20.51
C PRO A 141 3.60 18.39 -19.37
N ILE A 142 4.36 19.38 -18.84
CA ILE A 142 3.88 20.27 -17.78
C ILE A 142 2.67 21.08 -18.28
N ALA A 143 2.75 21.66 -19.48
CA ALA A 143 1.65 22.43 -20.05
C ALA A 143 0.39 21.54 -20.22
N THR A 144 0.52 20.32 -20.75
CA THR A 144 -0.57 19.35 -20.87
C THR A 144 -1.23 19.09 -19.52
N TYR A 145 -0.44 18.77 -18.49
CA TYR A 145 -0.93 18.50 -17.15
C TYR A 145 -1.65 19.69 -16.52
N VAL A 146 -1.01 20.87 -16.55
CA VAL A 146 -1.53 22.11 -15.94
C VAL A 146 -2.80 22.62 -16.66
N ASN A 147 -2.97 22.32 -17.94
CA ASN A 147 -4.18 22.67 -18.70
C ASN A 147 -5.33 21.68 -18.54
N GLY A 148 -5.17 20.66 -17.68
CA GLY A 148 -6.23 19.70 -17.37
C GLY A 148 -6.30 18.53 -18.35
N GLY A 149 -5.23 18.26 -19.09
CA GLY A 149 -5.12 17.06 -19.93
C GLY A 149 -5.33 15.78 -19.13
N LYS A 150 -5.91 14.75 -19.75
CA LYS A 150 -6.16 13.45 -19.13
C LYS A 150 -4.85 12.69 -18.97
N VAL A 151 -4.53 12.27 -17.75
CA VAL A 151 -3.23 11.70 -17.39
C VAL A 151 -3.37 10.24 -16.95
N ALA A 152 -2.53 9.36 -17.51
CA ALA A 152 -2.31 8.02 -17.01
C ALA A 152 -1.10 8.01 -16.08
N LEU A 153 -1.29 7.71 -14.80
CA LEU A 153 -0.22 7.53 -13.81
C LEU A 153 0.08 6.05 -13.66
N VAL A 154 1.25 5.60 -14.10
CA VAL A 154 1.71 4.22 -14.01
C VAL A 154 2.71 4.07 -12.87
N LEU A 155 2.43 3.17 -11.94
CA LEU A 155 3.20 2.96 -10.71
C LEU A 155 3.65 1.50 -10.61
N ASP A 156 4.77 1.14 -11.20
CA ASP A 156 5.29 -0.25 -11.18
C ASP A 156 5.90 -0.66 -9.85
N ILE A 157 6.28 0.31 -9.03
CA ILE A 157 6.86 0.10 -7.70
C ILE A 157 5.95 0.67 -6.61
N LYS A 158 6.24 0.31 -5.36
CA LYS A 158 5.57 0.86 -4.18
C LYS A 158 6.60 1.45 -3.22
N ASP A 159 6.58 2.78 -3.08
CA ASP A 159 7.39 3.50 -2.11
C ASP A 159 6.65 4.72 -1.55
N ARG A 160 7.32 5.55 -0.76
CA ARG A 160 6.75 6.77 -0.20
C ARG A 160 6.31 7.77 -1.29
N GLY A 161 7.05 7.84 -2.39
CA GLY A 161 6.77 8.76 -3.49
C GLY A 161 5.55 8.33 -4.29
N THR A 162 5.43 7.05 -4.65
CA THR A 162 4.26 6.50 -5.35
C THR A 162 2.99 6.61 -4.51
N GLN A 163 3.08 6.36 -3.19
CA GLN A 163 1.96 6.56 -2.27
C GLN A 163 1.53 8.03 -2.17
N TRP A 164 2.51 8.97 -2.20
CA TRP A 164 2.21 10.38 -2.22
C TRP A 164 1.49 10.78 -3.51
N LEU A 165 1.95 10.32 -4.67
CA LEU A 165 1.28 10.55 -5.96
C LEU A 165 -0.15 10.00 -5.97
N GLU A 166 -0.36 8.77 -5.48
CA GLU A 166 -1.70 8.18 -5.37
C GLU A 166 -2.66 9.02 -4.52
N LYS A 167 -2.18 9.55 -3.39
CA LYS A 167 -3.00 10.32 -2.44
C LYS A 167 -3.29 11.76 -2.89
N THR A 168 -2.39 12.35 -3.68
CA THR A 168 -2.47 13.78 -4.05
C THR A 168 -2.85 14.00 -5.50
N ARG A 169 -3.29 12.95 -6.22
CA ARG A 169 -3.69 13.06 -7.61
C ARG A 169 -4.93 13.92 -7.80
N GLY A 170 -4.98 14.65 -8.92
CA GLY A 170 -6.19 15.35 -9.37
C GLY A 170 -7.21 14.41 -10.01
N GLY A 171 -8.45 14.86 -10.18
CA GLY A 171 -9.53 14.07 -10.80
C GLY A 171 -9.33 13.74 -12.28
N ASN A 172 -8.34 14.36 -12.94
CA ASN A 172 -7.95 14.06 -14.33
C ASN A 172 -6.83 13.02 -14.43
N VAL A 173 -6.45 12.34 -13.31
CA VAL A 173 -5.37 11.37 -13.24
C VAL A 173 -5.91 9.99 -12.90
N ASP A 174 -5.86 9.06 -13.85
CA ASP A 174 -6.18 7.65 -13.63
C ASP A 174 -4.90 6.87 -13.26
N VAL A 175 -4.99 5.95 -12.29
CA VAL A 175 -3.83 5.18 -11.79
C VAL A 175 -3.82 3.78 -12.38
N PHE A 176 -2.65 3.36 -12.84
CA PHE A 176 -2.35 2.01 -13.33
C PHE A 176 -1.13 1.46 -12.61
N TYR A 177 -1.09 0.16 -12.43
CA TYR A 177 0.02 -0.51 -11.74
C TYR A 177 0.88 -1.36 -12.67
N ASN A 178 0.52 -1.35 -13.95
CA ASN A 178 1.30 -1.93 -15.02
C ASN A 178 1.03 -1.13 -16.31
N PHE A 179 2.06 -0.86 -17.08
CA PHE A 179 1.95 -0.14 -18.36
C PHE A 179 1.06 -0.87 -19.39
N THR A 180 1.01 -2.20 -19.32
CA THR A 180 0.17 -3.02 -20.21
C THR A 180 -1.33 -2.87 -19.95
N ASP A 181 -1.71 -2.36 -18.77
CA ASP A 181 -3.11 -2.15 -18.39
C ASP A 181 -3.68 -0.83 -18.96
N LEU A 182 -2.84 0.00 -19.59
CA LEU A 182 -3.30 1.22 -20.26
C LEU A 182 -4.27 0.88 -21.41
N PRO A 183 -5.50 1.42 -21.39
CA PRO A 183 -6.45 1.19 -22.46
C PRO A 183 -5.93 1.79 -23.76
N LYS A 184 -5.78 0.93 -24.78
CA LYS A 184 -5.49 1.34 -26.15
C LYS A 184 -6.79 1.71 -26.85
N HIS A 185 -6.76 2.72 -27.72
CA HIS A 185 -7.93 3.17 -28.47
C HIS A 185 -8.62 2.00 -29.18
N ARG A 186 -9.92 1.83 -28.96
CA ARG A 186 -10.75 0.89 -29.74
C ARG A 186 -11.06 1.53 -31.07
N MET A 187 -10.69 0.84 -32.15
CA MET A 187 -10.95 1.14 -33.57
C MET A 187 -9.92 2.06 -34.27
N GLY A 188 -8.95 1.44 -34.93
CA GLY A 188 -8.31 1.94 -36.14
C GLY A 188 -7.40 3.16 -36.00
N THR A 189 -7.26 3.75 -34.84
CA THR A 189 -6.28 4.80 -34.52
C THR A 189 -5.27 4.28 -33.54
N THR A 190 -3.99 4.38 -33.85
CA THR A 190 -2.87 4.17 -32.93
C THR A 190 -2.90 5.27 -31.89
N GLY A 191 -3.13 4.92 -30.60
CA GLY A 191 -3.09 5.92 -29.51
C GLY A 191 -3.71 5.41 -28.22
N TYR A 192 -3.45 6.13 -27.14
CA TYR A 192 -4.06 5.94 -25.82
C TYR A 192 -5.17 6.97 -25.60
N ASP A 193 -6.15 6.65 -24.73
CA ASP A 193 -7.21 7.60 -24.33
C ASP A 193 -6.70 8.69 -23.36
N TYR A 194 -5.39 8.99 -23.37
CA TYR A 194 -4.71 9.93 -22.49
C TYR A 194 -3.86 10.92 -23.28
N ASP A 195 -3.71 12.13 -22.74
CA ASP A 195 -2.89 13.20 -23.30
C ASP A 195 -1.45 13.16 -22.80
N LEU A 196 -1.23 12.51 -21.64
CA LEU A 196 0.07 12.40 -20.97
C LEU A 196 0.15 11.09 -20.19
N VAL A 197 1.31 10.43 -20.23
CA VAL A 197 1.67 9.35 -19.31
C VAL A 197 2.70 9.86 -18.31
N ILE A 198 2.48 9.58 -17.03
CA ILE A 198 3.48 9.74 -15.96
C ILE A 198 3.77 8.35 -15.42
N ALA A 199 5.02 7.89 -15.49
CA ALA A 199 5.41 6.56 -15.04
C ALA A 199 6.47 6.63 -13.93
N VAL A 200 6.29 5.85 -12.85
CA VAL A 200 7.32 5.60 -11.84
C VAL A 200 7.73 4.13 -11.96
N THR A 201 8.87 3.88 -12.57
CA THR A 201 9.24 2.54 -13.01
C THR A 201 10.75 2.35 -13.18
N PRO A 202 11.31 1.17 -12.85
CA PRO A 202 12.65 0.79 -13.24
C PRO A 202 12.73 0.26 -14.70
N ARG A 203 11.59 0.24 -15.43
CA ARG A 203 11.49 -0.29 -16.79
C ARG A 203 11.60 0.80 -17.84
N LEU A 204 11.92 0.38 -19.04
CA LEU A 204 11.83 1.19 -20.25
C LEU A 204 10.47 0.94 -20.91
N TYR A 205 9.68 1.98 -21.01
CA TYR A 205 8.44 1.98 -21.78
C TYR A 205 8.53 2.90 -22.99
N CYS A 206 7.90 2.49 -24.08
CA CYS A 206 7.72 3.33 -25.26
C CYS A 206 6.27 3.82 -25.30
N SER A 207 6.08 5.12 -25.52
CA SER A 207 4.77 5.74 -25.64
C SER A 207 4.74 6.64 -26.88
N GLU A 208 3.63 6.60 -27.63
CA GLU A 208 3.37 7.47 -28.77
C GLU A 208 2.90 8.86 -28.35
N ILE A 209 2.41 8.98 -27.10
CA ILE A 209 2.01 10.26 -26.50
C ILE A 209 3.11 10.77 -25.55
N PRO A 210 3.09 12.07 -25.19
CA PRO A 210 4.02 12.62 -24.22
C PRO A 210 4.10 11.77 -22.95
N MET A 211 5.32 11.47 -22.51
CA MET A 211 5.56 10.66 -21.33
C MET A 211 6.66 11.26 -20.46
N VAL A 212 6.40 11.33 -19.17
CA VAL A 212 7.41 11.63 -18.15
C VAL A 212 7.66 10.36 -17.34
N THR A 213 8.91 9.92 -17.28
CA THR A 213 9.31 8.73 -16.53
C THR A 213 10.22 9.13 -15.38
N TYR A 214 9.83 8.72 -14.17
CA TYR A 214 10.65 8.80 -12.98
C TYR A 214 11.23 7.42 -12.69
N VAL A 215 12.57 7.33 -12.66
CA VAL A 215 13.29 6.06 -12.52
C VAL A 215 13.91 5.98 -11.14
N PRO A 216 13.37 5.11 -10.25
CA PRO A 216 13.94 4.86 -8.93
C PRO A 216 15.16 3.97 -9.01
N LYS A 217 16.10 4.11 -8.08
CA LYS A 217 17.22 3.17 -7.87
C LYS A 217 16.67 1.88 -7.26
N ALA A 218 16.49 0.85 -8.11
CA ALA A 218 15.74 -0.36 -7.78
C ALA A 218 16.42 -1.67 -8.15
N LEU A 219 17.48 -1.62 -8.98
CA LEU A 219 18.14 -2.81 -9.53
C LEU A 219 19.47 -3.05 -8.84
N HIS A 220 19.63 -4.23 -8.25
CA HIS A 220 20.85 -4.68 -7.58
C HIS A 220 21.54 -5.74 -8.41
N ILE A 221 22.77 -5.46 -8.82
CA ILE A 221 23.55 -6.33 -9.70
C ILE A 221 24.54 -7.15 -8.87
N GLY A 222 24.46 -8.46 -9.00
CA GLY A 222 25.50 -9.36 -8.48
C GLY A 222 26.41 -9.86 -9.59
N VAL A 223 27.72 -9.88 -9.36
CA VAL A 223 28.72 -10.27 -10.35
C VAL A 223 29.66 -11.32 -9.78
N GLY A 224 29.92 -12.36 -10.58
CA GLY A 224 30.95 -13.35 -10.34
C GLY A 224 31.87 -13.45 -11.56
N CYS A 225 33.18 -13.60 -11.35
CA CYS A 225 34.15 -13.74 -12.44
C CYS A 225 35.22 -14.80 -12.13
N LYS A 226 35.92 -15.26 -13.14
CA LYS A 226 37.15 -16.04 -12.97
C LYS A 226 38.26 -15.13 -12.45
N LYS A 227 39.27 -15.72 -11.76
CA LYS A 227 40.44 -15.00 -11.27
C LYS A 227 41.18 -14.35 -12.43
N GLY A 228 41.50 -13.06 -12.32
CA GLY A 228 42.18 -12.27 -13.31
C GLY A 228 41.40 -12.04 -14.60
N ALA A 229 40.08 -12.10 -14.56
CA ALA A 229 39.25 -11.80 -15.71
C ALA A 229 39.41 -10.33 -16.13
N GLN A 230 39.76 -10.12 -17.38
CA GLN A 230 39.79 -8.81 -18.03
C GLN A 230 38.79 -8.82 -19.18
N VAL A 231 37.86 -7.88 -19.17
CA VAL A 231 36.78 -7.76 -20.17
C VAL A 231 36.58 -6.27 -20.45
N GLU A 232 37.07 -5.81 -21.56
CA GLU A 232 37.14 -4.37 -21.91
C GLU A 232 35.75 -3.70 -22.03
N ASP A 233 34.70 -4.44 -22.32
CA ASP A 233 33.33 -3.90 -22.57
C ASP A 233 32.27 -4.52 -21.67
N ALA A 234 32.66 -5.01 -20.49
CA ALA A 234 31.71 -5.68 -19.56
C ALA A 234 30.51 -4.83 -19.20
N ALA A 235 30.71 -3.55 -18.90
CA ALA A 235 29.63 -2.61 -18.55
C ALA A 235 28.67 -2.38 -19.72
N SER A 236 29.19 -2.12 -20.91
CA SER A 236 28.35 -1.90 -22.11
C SER A 236 27.54 -3.13 -22.47
N ARG A 237 28.11 -4.33 -22.35
CA ARG A 237 27.38 -5.60 -22.59
C ARG A 237 26.32 -5.85 -21.56
N MET A 238 26.58 -5.54 -20.29
CA MET A 238 25.58 -5.65 -19.22
C MET A 238 24.44 -4.65 -19.41
N ILE A 239 24.77 -3.39 -19.70
CA ILE A 239 23.77 -2.33 -19.98
C ILE A 239 22.91 -2.73 -21.17
N SER A 240 23.49 -3.18 -22.29
CA SER A 240 22.74 -3.64 -23.46
C SER A 240 21.78 -4.78 -23.08
N TYR A 241 22.27 -5.78 -22.36
CA TYR A 241 21.44 -6.92 -21.94
C TYR A 241 20.26 -6.50 -21.07
N ILE A 242 20.49 -5.62 -20.07
CA ILE A 242 19.46 -5.10 -19.16
C ILE A 242 18.43 -4.28 -19.96
N THR A 243 18.92 -3.47 -20.90
CA THR A 243 18.09 -2.64 -21.79
C THR A 243 17.20 -3.50 -22.71
N ASP A 244 17.78 -4.54 -23.32
CA ASP A 244 17.04 -5.48 -24.20
C ASP A 244 15.93 -6.23 -23.46
N LEU A 245 16.09 -6.42 -22.14
CA LEU A 245 15.06 -6.97 -21.26
C LEU A 245 14.04 -5.91 -20.78
N GLY A 246 14.15 -4.68 -21.26
CA GLY A 246 13.21 -3.58 -20.97
C GLY A 246 13.42 -2.94 -19.60
N TYR A 247 14.64 -2.98 -19.03
CA TYR A 247 14.98 -2.26 -17.81
C TYR A 247 15.85 -1.03 -18.10
N ASN A 248 15.60 0.04 -17.36
CA ASN A 248 16.37 1.27 -17.48
C ASN A 248 17.70 1.13 -16.70
N PRO A 249 18.86 1.31 -17.34
CA PRO A 249 20.15 1.28 -16.65
C PRO A 249 20.27 2.30 -15.51
N SER A 250 19.58 3.44 -15.61
CA SER A 250 19.52 4.42 -14.53
C SER A 250 18.86 3.90 -13.24
N ALA A 251 18.14 2.79 -13.32
CA ALA A 251 17.57 2.14 -12.14
C ALA A 251 18.61 1.33 -11.32
N ILE A 252 19.85 1.20 -11.79
CA ILE A 252 20.90 0.48 -11.05
C ILE A 252 21.19 1.20 -9.74
N ALA A 253 20.99 0.48 -8.63
CA ALA A 253 21.20 0.95 -7.26
C ALA A 253 22.55 0.52 -6.70
N SER A 254 22.96 -0.73 -6.94
CA SER A 254 24.22 -1.27 -6.40
C SER A 254 24.84 -2.34 -7.29
N LEU A 255 26.15 -2.52 -7.09
CA LEU A 255 26.93 -3.63 -7.59
C LEU A 255 27.41 -4.47 -6.40
N SER A 256 27.41 -5.80 -6.53
CA SER A 256 27.82 -6.67 -5.44
C SER A 256 28.58 -7.91 -5.90
N THR A 257 29.43 -8.43 -5.00
CA THR A 257 30.24 -9.63 -5.25
C THR A 257 30.64 -10.31 -3.94
N VAL A 258 31.39 -11.40 -4.03
CA VAL A 258 32.02 -12.06 -2.89
C VAL A 258 33.41 -11.46 -2.59
N ASP A 259 33.82 -11.46 -1.33
CA ASP A 259 35.05 -10.83 -0.82
C ASP A 259 36.34 -11.28 -1.52
N ILE A 260 36.43 -12.56 -1.86
CA ILE A 260 37.57 -13.11 -2.61
C ILE A 260 37.70 -12.59 -4.05
N LYS A 261 36.70 -11.83 -4.54
CA LYS A 261 36.63 -11.24 -5.88
C LYS A 261 36.65 -9.73 -5.91
N LYS A 262 36.58 -9.07 -4.76
CA LYS A 262 36.39 -7.60 -4.63
C LYS A 262 37.41 -6.78 -5.41
N ASP A 263 38.65 -7.27 -5.52
CA ASP A 263 39.79 -6.57 -6.13
C ASP A 263 40.07 -7.01 -7.59
N GLU A 264 39.17 -7.80 -8.21
CA GLU A 264 39.32 -8.18 -9.61
C GLU A 264 39.21 -6.97 -10.54
N PRO A 265 40.11 -6.75 -11.51
CA PRO A 265 40.12 -5.55 -12.35
C PRO A 265 38.77 -5.26 -13.03
N MET A 266 38.12 -6.28 -13.58
CA MET A 266 36.83 -6.17 -14.24
C MET A 266 35.75 -5.59 -13.30
N LEU A 267 35.78 -5.91 -12.00
CA LEU A 267 34.81 -5.40 -11.04
C LEU A 267 35.04 -3.93 -10.70
N GLN A 268 36.31 -3.49 -10.71
CA GLN A 268 36.65 -2.08 -10.55
C GLN A 268 36.17 -1.27 -11.77
N ASP A 269 36.40 -1.77 -13.00
CA ASP A 269 35.90 -1.14 -14.23
C ASP A 269 34.38 -1.06 -14.26
N LEU A 270 33.68 -2.13 -13.85
CA LEU A 270 32.23 -2.15 -13.73
C LEU A 270 31.72 -1.14 -12.70
N ARG A 271 32.40 -1.04 -11.55
CA ARG A 271 32.02 -0.09 -10.50
C ARG A 271 32.15 1.35 -11.01
N GLU A 272 33.25 1.70 -11.65
CA GLU A 272 33.45 3.05 -12.19
C GLU A 272 32.44 3.39 -13.28
N ALA A 273 32.06 2.42 -14.12
CA ALA A 273 31.15 2.64 -15.24
C ALA A 273 29.67 2.66 -14.84
N LEU A 274 29.26 1.89 -13.84
CA LEU A 274 27.83 1.68 -13.51
C LEU A 274 27.38 2.47 -12.28
N LEU A 275 28.29 2.77 -11.36
CA LEU A 275 27.97 3.44 -10.10
C LEU A 275 28.59 4.84 -10.12
N PRO A 276 27.86 5.90 -10.49
CA PRO A 276 28.34 7.25 -10.27
C PRO A 276 28.62 7.48 -8.78
N GLU A 277 29.34 8.51 -8.41
CA GLU A 277 29.99 8.80 -7.11
C GLU A 277 29.23 8.43 -5.80
N GLN A 278 27.97 8.03 -5.88
CA GLN A 278 27.11 7.68 -4.74
C GLN A 278 26.53 6.26 -4.80
N GLY A 279 26.91 5.43 -5.77
CA GLY A 279 26.40 4.08 -5.90
C GLY A 279 27.01 3.11 -4.87
N ASP A 280 26.20 2.20 -4.33
CA ASP A 280 26.61 1.24 -3.32
C ASP A 280 27.33 0.04 -3.93
N TYR A 281 28.59 -0.20 -3.53
CA TYR A 281 29.33 -1.41 -3.83
C TYR A 281 29.38 -2.33 -2.61
N HIS A 282 28.71 -3.49 -2.68
CA HIS A 282 28.63 -4.44 -1.58
C HIS A 282 29.54 -5.64 -1.79
N VAL A 283 30.27 -5.98 -0.74
CA VAL A 283 31.17 -7.15 -0.71
C VAL A 283 30.71 -8.07 0.42
N TYR A 284 30.39 -9.31 0.09
CA TYR A 284 29.87 -10.30 1.04
C TYR A 284 30.84 -11.44 1.25
N THR A 285 30.82 -12.02 2.44
CA THR A 285 31.58 -13.26 2.71
C THR A 285 30.89 -14.48 2.09
N PRO A 286 31.61 -15.58 1.82
CA PRO A 286 31.01 -16.83 1.37
C PRO A 286 29.90 -17.35 2.29
N ASP A 287 30.09 -17.24 3.62
CA ASP A 287 29.10 -17.68 4.61
C ASP A 287 27.80 -16.89 4.52
N GLU A 288 27.90 -15.58 4.29
CA GLU A 288 26.71 -14.73 4.10
C GLU A 288 25.92 -15.06 2.84
N LEU A 289 26.58 -15.54 1.80
CA LEU A 289 25.95 -15.91 0.54
C LEU A 289 25.48 -17.36 0.50
N SER A 290 26.09 -18.25 1.30
CA SER A 290 25.77 -19.69 1.32
C SER A 290 24.34 -19.98 1.81
N SER A 291 23.80 -19.11 2.66
CA SER A 291 22.43 -19.22 3.20
C SER A 291 21.33 -18.80 2.22
N ILE A 292 21.70 -18.26 1.05
CA ILE A 292 20.74 -17.73 0.08
C ILE A 292 20.39 -18.79 -0.96
N GLU A 293 19.11 -19.13 -1.04
CA GLU A 293 18.58 -19.99 -2.09
C GLU A 293 18.68 -19.33 -3.47
N VAL A 294 19.25 -20.04 -4.44
CA VAL A 294 19.46 -19.52 -5.81
C VAL A 294 18.87 -20.48 -6.84
N PRO A 295 18.24 -19.99 -7.92
CA PRO A 295 17.62 -20.84 -8.94
C PRO A 295 18.65 -21.61 -9.79
N ASN A 296 19.88 -21.07 -9.97
CA ASN A 296 20.90 -21.67 -10.83
C ASN A 296 22.17 -22.02 -10.05
N PRO A 297 22.14 -23.02 -9.14
CA PRO A 297 23.31 -23.44 -8.38
C PRO A 297 24.40 -24.03 -9.27
N SER A 298 25.67 -23.90 -8.85
CA SER A 298 26.83 -24.40 -9.58
C SER A 298 27.84 -25.02 -8.61
N ALA A 299 28.10 -26.31 -8.75
CA ALA A 299 29.13 -27.01 -7.96
C ALA A 299 30.49 -26.34 -8.08
N ARG A 300 30.85 -25.83 -9.26
CA ARG A 300 32.09 -25.11 -9.50
C ARG A 300 32.18 -23.78 -8.73
N ALA A 301 31.05 -23.07 -8.58
CA ALA A 301 31.00 -21.84 -7.79
C ALA A 301 31.12 -22.17 -6.29
N LEU A 302 30.48 -23.23 -5.84
CA LEU A 302 30.55 -23.71 -4.46
C LEU A 302 32.00 -24.10 -4.08
N GLU A 303 32.69 -24.84 -4.95
CA GLU A 303 34.11 -25.23 -4.74
C GLU A 303 35.06 -24.02 -4.75
N ALA A 304 34.87 -23.07 -5.69
CA ALA A 304 35.76 -21.94 -5.90
C ALA A 304 35.51 -20.72 -5.00
N ALA A 305 34.26 -20.54 -4.51
CA ALA A 305 33.84 -19.34 -3.81
C ALA A 305 32.97 -19.61 -2.57
N GLY A 306 32.79 -20.88 -2.17
CA GLY A 306 32.00 -21.23 -0.99
C GLY A 306 30.49 -20.93 -1.07
N THR A 307 29.99 -20.56 -2.26
CA THR A 307 28.57 -20.28 -2.48
C THR A 307 28.07 -20.90 -3.78
N ALA A 308 26.83 -21.35 -3.82
CA ALA A 308 26.23 -22.00 -4.98
C ALA A 308 26.14 -21.09 -6.23
N SER A 309 26.06 -19.77 -6.06
CA SER A 309 26.08 -18.79 -7.16
C SER A 309 26.45 -17.41 -6.61
N VAL A 310 27.63 -16.91 -6.93
CA VAL A 310 28.05 -15.57 -6.49
C VAL A 310 27.10 -14.50 -7.04
N ALA A 311 26.84 -14.51 -8.35
CA ALA A 311 26.03 -13.48 -8.99
C ALA A 311 24.60 -13.40 -8.42
N GLU A 312 23.89 -14.53 -8.34
CA GLU A 312 22.50 -14.53 -7.86
C GLU A 312 22.42 -14.27 -6.36
N ALA A 313 23.25 -14.94 -5.56
CA ALA A 313 23.22 -14.76 -4.11
C ALA A 313 23.54 -13.33 -3.69
N SER A 314 24.56 -12.70 -4.30
CA SER A 314 24.91 -11.32 -3.97
C SER A 314 23.85 -10.32 -4.45
N ALA A 315 23.23 -10.51 -5.63
CA ALA A 315 22.11 -9.68 -6.10
C ALA A 315 20.91 -9.78 -5.15
N ILE A 316 20.49 -11.01 -4.78
CA ILE A 316 19.37 -11.23 -3.85
C ILE A 316 19.68 -10.59 -2.50
N LYS A 317 20.91 -10.75 -1.97
CA LYS A 317 21.27 -10.17 -0.68
C LYS A 317 21.25 -8.64 -0.73
N SER A 318 21.84 -8.03 -1.74
CA SER A 318 21.88 -6.57 -1.90
C SER A 318 20.48 -5.96 -2.04
N SER A 319 19.56 -6.66 -2.69
CA SER A 319 18.16 -6.23 -2.84
C SER A 319 17.30 -6.45 -1.60
N GLY A 320 17.88 -6.88 -0.47
CA GLY A 320 17.13 -7.22 0.75
C GLY A 320 16.27 -8.48 0.63
N GLY A 321 16.63 -9.42 -0.23
CA GLY A 321 15.89 -10.64 -0.52
C GLY A 321 14.81 -10.44 -1.58
N GLY A 322 15.02 -9.53 -2.51
CA GLY A 322 14.14 -9.28 -3.65
C GLY A 322 14.23 -10.38 -4.72
N LYS A 323 13.26 -10.40 -5.63
CA LYS A 323 13.25 -11.37 -6.71
C LYS A 323 14.30 -11.07 -7.79
N LEU A 324 14.87 -12.11 -8.36
CA LEU A 324 15.68 -11.97 -9.56
C LEU A 324 14.78 -11.56 -10.74
N VAL A 325 15.11 -10.45 -11.36
CA VAL A 325 14.50 -9.97 -12.62
C VAL A 325 15.35 -10.37 -13.81
N VAL A 326 16.63 -10.67 -13.56
CA VAL A 326 17.55 -11.33 -14.49
C VAL A 326 18.26 -12.43 -13.71
N GLU A 327 17.95 -13.68 -14.03
CA GLU A 327 18.68 -14.83 -13.51
C GLU A 327 20.12 -14.84 -14.05
N LYS A 328 20.97 -15.68 -13.46
CA LYS A 328 22.40 -15.77 -13.80
C LYS A 328 22.66 -15.88 -15.31
N GLN A 329 23.27 -14.84 -15.86
CA GLN A 329 23.76 -14.80 -17.23
C GLN A 329 25.25 -15.12 -17.27
N LYS A 330 25.64 -15.96 -18.20
CA LYS A 330 27.05 -16.35 -18.42
C LYS A 330 27.63 -15.60 -19.62
N MET A 331 28.61 -14.75 -19.37
CA MET A 331 29.27 -13.91 -20.37
C MET A 331 30.75 -14.33 -20.60
N GLY A 332 30.95 -15.61 -20.85
CA GLY A 332 32.29 -16.18 -21.01
C GLY A 332 33.03 -16.40 -19.68
N ASN A 333 33.90 -15.47 -19.30
CA ASN A 333 34.69 -15.57 -18.06
C ASN A 333 34.02 -14.94 -16.82
N TRP A 334 32.84 -14.40 -16.95
CA TRP A 334 32.09 -13.78 -15.87
C TRP A 334 30.61 -14.08 -15.95
N THR A 335 29.91 -13.80 -14.87
CA THR A 335 28.49 -13.99 -14.74
C THR A 335 27.87 -12.80 -14.02
N PHE A 336 26.65 -12.45 -14.33
CA PHE A 336 25.87 -11.49 -13.56
C PHE A 336 24.43 -11.94 -13.37
N ALA A 337 23.78 -11.37 -12.39
CA ALA A 337 22.35 -11.49 -12.14
C ALA A 337 21.83 -10.15 -11.62
N VAL A 338 20.53 -9.89 -11.77
CA VAL A 338 19.92 -8.64 -11.32
C VAL A 338 18.70 -8.96 -10.47
N ALA A 339 18.62 -8.39 -9.27
CA ALA A 339 17.48 -8.48 -8.39
C ALA A 339 16.79 -7.12 -8.22
N LEU A 340 15.48 -7.13 -8.08
CA LEU A 340 14.69 -5.93 -7.76
C LEU A 340 14.71 -5.69 -6.25
N GLU A 341 14.89 -4.44 -5.81
CA GLU A 341 14.80 -4.04 -4.39
C GLU A 341 13.48 -4.51 -3.77
N ARG A 342 13.57 -5.36 -2.75
CA ARG A 342 12.40 -5.98 -2.12
C ARG A 342 11.39 -4.98 -1.57
N LYS A 343 11.87 -3.86 -1.03
CA LYS A 343 11.02 -2.82 -0.44
C LYS A 343 10.20 -2.07 -1.48
N LEU A 344 10.67 -2.05 -2.73
CA LEU A 344 9.99 -1.39 -3.85
C LEU A 344 9.02 -2.32 -4.58
N GLU A 345 9.12 -3.63 -4.36
CA GLU A 345 8.26 -4.60 -5.02
C GLU A 345 6.79 -4.41 -4.61
N ARG A 346 5.90 -4.24 -5.58
CA ARG A 346 4.46 -4.32 -5.34
C ARG A 346 4.10 -5.78 -5.10
N LYS A 347 3.83 -6.12 -3.84
CA LYS A 347 3.33 -7.44 -3.45
C LYS A 347 1.84 -7.33 -3.18
N GLY A 348 1.08 -8.25 -3.76
CA GLY A 348 -0.31 -8.43 -3.40
C GLY A 348 -0.44 -8.82 -1.93
N HIS A 349 -1.55 -8.45 -1.33
CA HIS A 349 -1.93 -8.86 0.01
C HIS A 349 -3.44 -9.00 0.10
N ILE A 350 -3.89 -10.02 0.82
CA ILE A 350 -5.31 -10.25 1.10
C ILE A 350 -5.55 -10.07 2.60
N GLU A 351 -6.42 -9.16 2.95
CA GLU A 351 -6.89 -9.01 4.32
C GLU A 351 -8.32 -9.53 4.42
N ILE A 352 -8.55 -10.55 5.23
CA ILE A 352 -9.87 -11.06 5.53
C ILE A 352 -10.40 -10.29 6.74
N VAL A 353 -11.41 -9.45 6.53
CA VAL A 353 -11.89 -8.48 7.52
C VAL A 353 -13.28 -8.85 8.02
N GLY A 354 -13.49 -8.82 9.33
CA GLY A 354 -14.80 -8.92 9.95
C GLY A 354 -15.53 -7.58 9.91
N ALA A 355 -16.72 -7.58 9.29
CA ALA A 355 -17.58 -6.41 9.16
C ALA A 355 -18.33 -6.04 10.47
N GLY A 356 -18.26 -6.89 11.47
CA GLY A 356 -19.06 -6.73 12.67
C GLY A 356 -20.51 -7.24 12.51
N PRO A 357 -21.36 -7.02 13.52
CA PRO A 357 -22.68 -7.64 13.63
C PRO A 357 -23.79 -6.98 12.80
N GLY A 358 -23.50 -5.90 12.08
CA GLY A 358 -24.49 -5.16 11.29
C GLY A 358 -24.43 -3.64 11.47
N ASP A 359 -23.98 -3.16 12.62
CA ASP A 359 -23.72 -1.74 12.85
C ASP A 359 -22.35 -1.36 12.27
N PRO A 360 -22.29 -0.38 11.34
CA PRO A 360 -21.02 0.08 10.76
C PRO A 360 -20.03 0.65 11.78
N GLU A 361 -20.50 1.16 12.93
CA GLU A 361 -19.64 1.68 13.99
C GLU A 361 -18.93 0.57 14.78
N LEU A 362 -19.43 -0.67 14.68
CA LEU A 362 -18.85 -1.84 15.33
C LEU A 362 -17.79 -2.55 14.46
N VAL A 363 -17.37 -1.94 13.37
CA VAL A 363 -16.17 -2.40 12.67
C VAL A 363 -14.92 -2.05 13.48
N SER A 364 -13.94 -2.95 13.51
CA SER A 364 -12.68 -2.65 14.20
C SER A 364 -11.95 -1.49 13.52
N VAL A 365 -11.20 -0.68 14.30
CA VAL A 365 -10.38 0.43 13.77
C VAL A 365 -9.40 -0.07 12.69
N ARG A 366 -8.83 -1.27 12.86
CA ARG A 366 -8.00 -1.91 11.84
C ARG A 366 -8.81 -2.23 10.59
N GLY A 367 -9.99 -2.84 10.73
CA GLY A 367 -10.86 -3.18 9.61
C GLY A 367 -11.24 -1.94 8.78
N LYS A 368 -11.61 -0.84 9.44
CA LYS A 368 -11.87 0.44 8.77
C LYS A 368 -10.67 0.94 7.97
N ARG A 369 -9.46 0.90 8.56
CA ARG A 369 -8.24 1.29 7.87
C ARG A 369 -7.95 0.41 6.65
N MET A 370 -8.13 -0.92 6.78
CA MET A 370 -7.94 -1.84 5.65
C MET A 370 -8.92 -1.53 4.51
N LEU A 371 -10.19 -1.22 4.81
CA LEU A 371 -11.17 -0.79 3.81
C LEU A 371 -10.76 0.50 3.10
N GLN A 372 -10.17 1.46 3.81
CA GLN A 372 -9.68 2.73 3.24
C GLN A 372 -8.44 2.56 2.36
N GLU A 373 -7.67 1.51 2.56
CA GLU A 373 -6.44 1.22 1.81
C GLU A 373 -6.65 0.23 0.65
N ALA A 374 -7.79 -0.46 0.61
CA ALA A 374 -8.07 -1.52 -0.35
C ALA A 374 -8.15 -1.02 -1.80
N ASP A 375 -7.62 -1.82 -2.73
CA ASP A 375 -7.80 -1.68 -4.18
C ASP A 375 -9.01 -2.49 -4.67
N LEU A 376 -9.29 -3.62 -4.00
CA LEU A 376 -10.50 -4.42 -4.17
C LEU A 376 -11.15 -4.66 -2.81
N ILE A 377 -12.44 -4.37 -2.69
CA ILE A 377 -13.28 -4.82 -1.58
C ILE A 377 -14.29 -5.83 -2.11
N LEU A 378 -14.09 -7.10 -1.75
CA LEU A 378 -15.01 -8.19 -2.06
C LEU A 378 -15.82 -8.54 -0.80
N TYR A 379 -17.09 -8.14 -0.73
CA TYR A 379 -17.91 -8.31 0.46
C TYR A 379 -18.94 -9.42 0.35
N ALA A 380 -19.28 -10.06 1.49
CA ALA A 380 -20.10 -11.27 1.58
C ALA A 380 -21.62 -10.97 1.53
N GLY A 381 -22.09 -10.34 0.46
CA GLY A 381 -23.54 -10.23 0.18
C GLY A 381 -24.30 -9.29 1.12
N SER A 382 -25.60 -9.59 1.34
CA SER A 382 -26.56 -8.68 1.96
C SER A 382 -26.44 -8.52 3.49
N LEU A 383 -25.63 -9.35 4.15
CA LEU A 383 -25.43 -9.28 5.61
C LEU A 383 -24.30 -8.32 6.01
N VAL A 384 -23.55 -7.80 5.05
CA VAL A 384 -22.53 -6.78 5.29
C VAL A 384 -23.17 -5.41 5.11
N PRO A 385 -23.08 -4.49 6.08
CA PRO A 385 -23.59 -3.12 5.94
C PRO A 385 -22.96 -2.43 4.72
N LYS A 386 -23.80 -1.91 3.83
CA LYS A 386 -23.33 -1.23 2.61
C LYS A 386 -22.49 0.00 2.95
N GLU A 387 -22.78 0.63 4.06
CA GLU A 387 -22.08 1.81 4.58
C GLU A 387 -20.58 1.55 4.78
N LEU A 388 -20.17 0.33 5.12
CA LEU A 388 -18.77 -0.04 5.22
C LEU A 388 -18.05 0.04 3.87
N THR A 389 -18.76 -0.14 2.77
CA THR A 389 -18.15 -0.02 1.42
C THR A 389 -17.88 1.42 1.03
N TYR A 390 -18.48 2.41 1.71
CA TYR A 390 -18.22 3.83 1.48
C TYR A 390 -16.86 4.30 2.03
N TYR A 391 -16.20 3.47 2.85
CA TYR A 391 -14.82 3.72 3.25
C TYR A 391 -13.80 3.45 2.14
N ALA A 392 -14.22 2.83 1.02
CA ALA A 392 -13.35 2.58 -0.11
C ALA A 392 -12.68 3.86 -0.61
N LYS A 393 -11.38 3.79 -0.88
CA LYS A 393 -10.67 4.91 -1.52
C LYS A 393 -11.18 5.14 -2.95
N GLU A 394 -10.97 6.32 -3.49
CA GLU A 394 -11.28 6.62 -4.88
C GLU A 394 -10.52 5.69 -5.83
N GLY A 395 -11.22 5.12 -6.81
CA GLY A 395 -10.67 4.15 -7.76
C GLY A 395 -10.63 2.71 -7.26
N ALA A 396 -11.01 2.42 -6.01
CA ALA A 396 -11.15 1.05 -5.54
C ALA A 396 -12.33 0.33 -6.20
N VAL A 397 -12.14 -0.95 -6.51
CA VAL A 397 -13.21 -1.81 -7.03
C VAL A 397 -13.97 -2.42 -5.87
N VAL A 398 -15.30 -2.21 -5.82
CA VAL A 398 -16.19 -2.78 -4.80
C VAL A 398 -17.12 -3.78 -5.46
N ARG A 399 -17.12 -5.04 -4.99
CA ARG A 399 -17.92 -6.14 -5.53
C ARG A 399 -18.60 -6.94 -4.44
N SER A 400 -19.86 -7.31 -4.68
CA SER A 400 -20.56 -8.30 -3.87
C SER A 400 -20.24 -9.72 -4.36
N SER A 401 -19.97 -10.63 -3.44
CA SER A 401 -19.77 -12.05 -3.76
C SER A 401 -21.05 -12.87 -3.71
N ALA A 402 -22.22 -12.25 -3.54
CA ALA A 402 -23.50 -12.97 -3.36
C ALA A 402 -23.90 -13.87 -4.54
N SER A 403 -23.50 -13.49 -5.76
CA SER A 403 -23.77 -14.25 -7.00
C SER A 403 -22.57 -15.06 -7.51
N MET A 404 -21.44 -15.02 -6.79
CA MET A 404 -20.18 -15.64 -7.21
C MET A 404 -20.01 -17.00 -6.51
N ASP A 405 -19.58 -17.99 -7.25
CA ASP A 405 -19.08 -19.23 -6.66
C ASP A 405 -17.69 -19.01 -6.02
N LEU A 406 -17.18 -20.04 -5.34
CA LEU A 406 -15.89 -19.95 -4.64
C LEU A 406 -14.71 -19.73 -5.60
N GLN A 407 -14.75 -20.35 -6.78
CA GLN A 407 -13.69 -20.24 -7.77
C GLN A 407 -13.68 -18.84 -8.42
N GLU A 408 -14.85 -18.29 -8.71
CA GLU A 408 -14.99 -16.91 -9.23
C GLU A 408 -14.47 -15.89 -8.23
N GLN A 409 -14.82 -16.04 -6.94
CA GLN A 409 -14.30 -15.18 -5.86
C GLN A 409 -12.77 -15.27 -5.78
N PHE A 410 -12.22 -16.47 -5.81
CA PHE A 410 -10.77 -16.68 -5.78
C PHE A 410 -10.07 -16.06 -7.00
N ASN A 411 -10.60 -16.30 -8.21
CA ASN A 411 -10.03 -15.76 -9.44
C ASN A 411 -9.99 -14.23 -9.42
N LEU A 412 -11.06 -13.58 -8.96
CA LEU A 412 -11.11 -12.13 -8.82
C LEU A 412 -10.07 -11.62 -7.81
N MET A 413 -9.99 -12.22 -6.63
CA MET A 413 -8.98 -11.84 -5.62
C MET A 413 -7.55 -12.07 -6.14
N LYS A 414 -7.33 -13.19 -6.83
CA LYS A 414 -6.02 -13.53 -7.41
C LYS A 414 -5.60 -12.55 -8.50
N GLU A 415 -6.52 -12.11 -9.37
CA GLU A 415 -6.24 -11.11 -10.40
C GLU A 415 -5.66 -9.82 -9.80
N PHE A 416 -6.26 -9.32 -8.73
CA PHE A 416 -5.78 -8.12 -8.03
C PHE A 416 -4.47 -8.39 -7.28
N TYR A 417 -4.38 -9.55 -6.62
CA TYR A 417 -3.17 -9.96 -5.91
C TYR A 417 -1.94 -10.06 -6.83
N ASP A 418 -2.08 -10.66 -8.01
CA ASP A 418 -1.00 -10.83 -8.98
C ASP A 418 -0.50 -9.49 -9.54
N LYS A 419 -1.36 -8.46 -9.55
CA LYS A 419 -1.01 -7.08 -9.89
C LYS A 419 -0.32 -6.34 -8.72
N GLY A 420 -0.06 -7.01 -7.61
CA GLY A 420 0.54 -6.40 -6.42
C GLY A 420 -0.39 -5.46 -5.66
N LEU A 421 -1.71 -5.67 -5.77
CA LEU A 421 -2.74 -4.83 -5.19
C LEU A 421 -3.21 -5.37 -3.84
N PHE A 422 -3.81 -4.49 -3.04
CA PHE A 422 -4.35 -4.82 -1.73
C PHE A 422 -5.84 -5.19 -1.83
N VAL A 423 -6.15 -6.43 -1.46
CA VAL A 423 -7.49 -7.01 -1.50
C VAL A 423 -8.06 -7.10 -0.09
N VAL A 424 -9.25 -6.58 0.12
CA VAL A 424 -10.04 -6.84 1.33
C VAL A 424 -11.18 -7.80 1.01
N ARG A 425 -11.17 -8.96 1.70
CA ARG A 425 -12.29 -9.89 1.75
C ARG A 425 -13.12 -9.59 3.00
N LEU A 426 -14.27 -8.92 2.83
CA LEU A 426 -15.10 -8.46 3.94
C LEU A 426 -16.21 -9.47 4.26
N HIS A 427 -16.17 -10.04 5.46
CA HIS A 427 -17.12 -11.03 5.98
C HIS A 427 -18.02 -10.46 7.06
N THR A 428 -19.21 -10.99 7.19
CA THR A 428 -20.15 -10.66 8.27
C THR A 428 -19.61 -11.12 9.62
N GLY A 429 -19.83 -10.38 10.68
CA GLY A 429 -19.41 -10.71 12.03
C GLY A 429 -17.91 -10.86 12.17
N ASP A 430 -17.47 -11.98 12.69
CA ASP A 430 -16.06 -12.41 12.72
C ASP A 430 -15.82 -13.50 11.64
N PRO A 431 -14.78 -13.37 10.81
CA PRO A 431 -14.50 -14.33 9.73
C PRO A 431 -14.23 -15.76 10.23
N CYS A 432 -13.68 -15.91 11.44
CA CYS A 432 -13.32 -17.18 12.02
C CYS A 432 -14.51 -17.95 12.61
N ILE A 433 -15.69 -17.29 12.71
CA ILE A 433 -16.92 -17.90 13.23
C ILE A 433 -17.93 -18.04 12.08
N TYR A 434 -18.05 -19.25 11.53
CA TYR A 434 -18.94 -19.58 10.41
C TYR A 434 -18.73 -18.76 9.13
N GLY A 435 -17.54 -18.13 8.96
CA GLY A 435 -17.21 -17.31 7.80
C GLY A 435 -16.90 -18.09 6.52
N ALA A 436 -16.80 -19.43 6.58
CA ALA A 436 -16.41 -20.29 5.44
C ALA A 436 -15.11 -19.81 4.75
N ILE A 437 -14.13 -19.37 5.57
CA ILE A 437 -12.85 -18.85 5.07
C ILE A 437 -11.80 -19.95 4.87
N GLN A 438 -12.03 -21.15 5.40
CA GLN A 438 -11.05 -22.24 5.37
C GLN A 438 -10.71 -22.66 3.93
N GLU A 439 -11.72 -22.74 3.06
CA GLU A 439 -11.53 -23.07 1.65
C GLU A 439 -10.78 -21.96 0.92
N GLN A 440 -11.08 -20.69 1.25
CA GLN A 440 -10.37 -19.53 0.67
C GLN A 440 -8.90 -19.52 1.10
N MET A 441 -8.61 -19.75 2.38
CA MET A 441 -7.24 -19.85 2.88
C MET A 441 -6.47 -21.00 2.22
N ALA A 442 -7.11 -22.16 2.00
CA ALA A 442 -6.50 -23.28 1.29
C ALA A 442 -6.08 -22.92 -0.15
N PHE A 443 -6.87 -22.08 -0.84
CA PHE A 443 -6.45 -21.54 -2.14
C PHE A 443 -5.27 -20.58 -2.01
N PHE A 444 -5.28 -19.68 -1.02
CA PHE A 444 -4.18 -18.74 -0.80
C PHE A 444 -2.88 -19.48 -0.48
N ASP A 445 -2.92 -20.49 0.39
CA ASP A 445 -1.77 -21.34 0.72
C ASP A 445 -1.24 -22.09 -0.50
N LYS A 446 -2.13 -22.68 -1.30
CA LYS A 446 -1.77 -23.41 -2.53
C LYS A 446 -1.00 -22.55 -3.53
N TYR A 447 -1.31 -21.25 -3.60
CA TYR A 447 -0.68 -20.31 -4.53
C TYR A 447 0.35 -19.40 -3.86
N ASN A 448 0.76 -19.69 -2.62
CA ASN A 448 1.74 -18.91 -1.85
C ASN A 448 1.35 -17.42 -1.72
N MET A 449 0.05 -17.12 -1.61
CA MET A 449 -0.45 -15.77 -1.50
C MET A 449 -0.36 -15.28 -0.05
N SER A 450 0.11 -14.03 0.14
CA SER A 450 0.16 -13.41 1.47
C SER A 450 -1.24 -13.00 1.92
N TYR A 451 -1.68 -13.46 3.08
CA TYR A 451 -2.95 -13.04 3.66
C TYR A 451 -2.87 -12.89 5.18
N HIS A 452 -3.82 -12.17 5.76
CA HIS A 452 -3.99 -12.01 7.19
C HIS A 452 -5.49 -11.89 7.52
N ILE A 453 -5.85 -12.13 8.79
CA ILE A 453 -7.22 -12.01 9.27
C ILE A 453 -7.31 -10.88 10.29
N THR A 454 -8.17 -9.91 10.01
CA THR A 454 -8.58 -8.88 10.98
C THR A 454 -9.91 -9.30 11.60
N PRO A 455 -9.95 -9.62 12.91
CA PRO A 455 -11.16 -10.04 13.60
C PRO A 455 -12.26 -8.99 13.56
N GLY A 456 -13.51 -9.44 13.65
CA GLY A 456 -14.69 -8.62 13.81
C GLY A 456 -15.48 -8.99 15.07
N ILE A 457 -16.50 -8.20 15.38
CA ILE A 457 -17.41 -8.50 16.48
C ILE A 457 -18.48 -9.47 15.99
N SER A 458 -18.55 -10.65 16.58
CA SER A 458 -19.58 -11.64 16.26
C SER A 458 -20.96 -11.22 16.76
N SER A 459 -22.02 -11.61 16.03
CA SER A 459 -23.41 -11.24 16.34
C SER A 459 -23.86 -11.65 17.73
N PHE A 460 -23.37 -12.78 18.28
CA PHE A 460 -23.74 -13.21 19.63
C PHE A 460 -23.19 -12.27 20.71
N LEU A 461 -22.02 -11.65 20.51
CA LEU A 461 -21.48 -10.63 21.44
C LEU A 461 -22.29 -9.35 21.39
N ALA A 462 -22.68 -8.91 20.19
CA ALA A 462 -23.56 -7.75 20.05
C ALA A 462 -24.93 -8.01 20.66
N ALA A 463 -25.49 -9.21 20.49
CA ALA A 463 -26.74 -9.59 21.14
C ALA A 463 -26.64 -9.56 22.67
N ALA A 464 -25.53 -10.00 23.25
CA ALA A 464 -25.33 -9.88 24.69
C ALA A 464 -25.29 -8.42 25.17
N ALA A 465 -24.64 -7.54 24.40
CA ALA A 465 -24.60 -6.12 24.71
C ALA A 465 -25.98 -5.46 24.66
N GLU A 466 -26.78 -5.77 23.61
CA GLU A 466 -28.17 -5.28 23.49
C GLU A 466 -29.07 -5.78 24.61
N LEU A 467 -28.89 -7.02 25.04
CA LEU A 467 -29.61 -7.61 26.15
C LEU A 467 -29.07 -7.17 27.53
N GLN A 468 -28.01 -6.36 27.56
CA GLN A 468 -27.32 -5.96 28.80
C GLN A 468 -26.97 -7.17 29.67
N SER A 469 -26.52 -8.26 29.02
CA SER A 469 -26.28 -9.57 29.64
C SER A 469 -24.84 -10.04 29.45
N GLN A 470 -24.39 -10.90 30.35
CA GLN A 470 -23.10 -11.56 30.30
C GLN A 470 -23.29 -13.08 30.19
N PHE A 471 -22.59 -13.73 29.26
CA PHE A 471 -22.70 -15.18 29.05
C PHE A 471 -22.01 -16.01 30.13
N THR A 472 -20.95 -15.49 30.74
CA THR A 472 -20.18 -16.20 31.78
C THR A 472 -20.47 -15.58 33.14
N ILE A 473 -20.70 -16.44 34.16
CA ILE A 473 -20.95 -16.02 35.54
C ILE A 473 -19.89 -16.72 36.41
N PRO A 474 -19.06 -15.99 37.18
CA PRO A 474 -18.06 -16.59 38.06
C PRO A 474 -18.68 -17.68 38.95
N GLU A 475 -17.97 -18.79 39.11
CA GLU A 475 -18.37 -19.96 39.93
C GLU A 475 -19.65 -20.69 39.50
N ARG A 476 -20.38 -20.18 38.49
CA ARG A 476 -21.64 -20.78 38.03
C ARG A 476 -21.57 -21.25 36.58
N VAL A 477 -21.16 -20.38 35.66
CA VAL A 477 -21.18 -20.65 34.24
C VAL A 477 -19.87 -20.21 33.62
N GLN A 478 -19.09 -21.19 33.15
CA GLN A 478 -17.75 -20.97 32.59
C GLN A 478 -17.63 -21.37 31.11
N THR A 479 -18.67 -22.03 30.56
CA THR A 479 -18.61 -22.61 29.22
C THR A 479 -19.62 -21.92 28.29
N ILE A 480 -19.18 -21.56 27.09
CA ILE A 480 -20.00 -21.05 25.99
C ILE A 480 -19.88 -22.06 24.84
N ILE A 481 -21.01 -22.57 24.37
CA ILE A 481 -21.08 -23.47 23.22
C ILE A 481 -21.79 -22.74 22.09
N LEU A 482 -21.09 -22.51 20.97
CA LEU A 482 -21.66 -21.92 19.76
C LEU A 482 -21.96 -23.04 18.77
N THR A 483 -23.20 -23.10 18.30
CA THR A 483 -23.61 -24.07 17.29
C THR A 483 -24.45 -23.40 16.21
N ARG A 484 -24.37 -23.91 14.99
CA ARG A 484 -25.17 -23.46 13.87
C ARG A 484 -26.41 -24.33 13.76
N GLY A 485 -27.59 -23.73 13.61
CA GLY A 485 -28.79 -24.44 13.24
C GLY A 485 -28.69 -25.05 11.84
N GLU A 486 -29.59 -26.01 11.53
CA GLU A 486 -29.62 -26.64 10.21
C GLU A 486 -29.71 -25.60 9.10
N GLY A 487 -28.79 -25.71 8.13
CA GLY A 487 -28.71 -24.87 6.95
C GLY A 487 -29.71 -25.28 5.85
N ARG A 488 -29.40 -24.96 4.60
CA ARG A 488 -30.18 -25.39 3.43
C ARG A 488 -30.38 -26.92 3.42
N PRO A 489 -31.53 -27.44 2.89
CA PRO A 489 -31.89 -28.86 2.94
C PRO A 489 -30.87 -29.84 2.38
N GLU A 490 -29.89 -29.38 1.61
CA GLU A 490 -28.87 -30.21 0.96
C GLU A 490 -27.68 -30.59 1.86
N VAL A 491 -27.58 -30.01 3.06
CA VAL A 491 -26.57 -30.40 4.06
C VAL A 491 -27.16 -31.51 4.93
N VAL A 492 -27.30 -32.68 4.33
CA VAL A 492 -27.79 -33.86 4.99
C VAL A 492 -26.73 -34.44 5.93
N ASN A 493 -27.13 -34.63 7.20
CA ASN A 493 -26.56 -35.62 8.15
C ASN A 493 -25.04 -35.65 8.32
N ASN A 494 -24.45 -34.57 8.79
CA ASN A 494 -23.23 -34.70 9.59
C ASN A 494 -23.62 -34.66 11.06
N ALA A 495 -23.66 -35.84 11.70
CA ALA A 495 -23.72 -35.95 13.14
C ALA A 495 -22.75 -34.96 13.78
N PHE A 496 -23.22 -34.18 14.75
CA PHE A 496 -22.41 -33.21 15.47
C PHE A 496 -21.25 -33.95 16.17
N ASN A 497 -20.10 -34.00 15.52
CA ASN A 497 -18.86 -34.42 16.16
C ASN A 497 -18.27 -33.22 16.92
N ILE A 498 -18.75 -33.01 18.13
CA ILE A 498 -18.03 -32.16 19.08
C ILE A 498 -16.89 -33.03 19.63
N SER A 499 -15.74 -32.99 19.02
CA SER A 499 -14.52 -33.50 19.62
C SER A 499 -14.06 -32.54 20.72
N LEU A 500 -14.73 -32.57 21.86
CA LEU A 500 -14.23 -31.99 23.10
C LEU A 500 -13.27 -33.02 23.73
N PHE A 501 -12.14 -32.54 24.15
CA PHE A 501 -11.14 -33.30 24.90
C PHE A 501 -11.77 -34.02 26.09
N GLY A 502 -11.96 -35.34 25.94
CA GLY A 502 -12.42 -36.21 27.00
C GLY A 502 -13.45 -37.24 26.52
N SER A 503 -13.06 -38.51 26.49
CA SER A 503 -13.83 -39.66 25.99
C SER A 503 -15.12 -39.99 26.75
N SER A 504 -15.45 -39.31 27.84
CA SER A 504 -16.68 -39.48 28.62
C SER A 504 -17.82 -38.54 28.19
N PHE A 505 -17.51 -37.40 27.57
CA PHE A 505 -18.53 -36.41 27.17
C PHE A 505 -19.19 -36.72 25.82
N ALA A 506 -18.46 -37.40 24.92
CA ALA A 506 -18.98 -37.75 23.58
C ALA A 506 -20.11 -38.78 23.59
N ARG A 507 -20.27 -39.56 24.67
CA ARG A 507 -21.33 -40.57 24.76
C ARG A 507 -22.69 -40.09 25.19
N SER A 508 -22.79 -38.89 25.76
CA SER A 508 -24.06 -38.33 26.26
C SER A 508 -24.77 -37.36 25.30
N MET A 509 -24.19 -37.08 24.14
CA MET A 509 -24.76 -36.16 23.13
C MET A 509 -25.16 -36.86 21.82
N GLU A 510 -25.59 -38.11 21.84
CA GLU A 510 -26.40 -38.66 20.74
C GLU A 510 -27.82 -38.02 20.82
N ILE A 511 -27.98 -36.85 20.20
CA ILE A 511 -29.29 -36.26 19.98
C ILE A 511 -29.97 -37.11 18.90
N ASN A 512 -30.94 -37.89 19.31
CA ASN A 512 -31.73 -38.75 18.43
C ASN A 512 -32.61 -37.87 17.53
N THR A 513 -32.22 -37.67 16.27
CA THR A 513 -32.92 -36.85 15.27
C THR A 513 -34.17 -37.54 14.70
N ALA A 514 -34.66 -38.63 15.31
CA ALA A 514 -35.83 -39.35 14.87
C ALA A 514 -37.19 -38.74 15.28
N GLY A 515 -37.20 -37.53 15.84
CA GLY A 515 -38.43 -36.77 16.10
C GLY A 515 -38.90 -36.02 14.86
N THR A 516 -39.92 -36.48 14.18
CA THR A 516 -40.62 -35.76 13.10
C THR A 516 -41.12 -34.42 13.61
N ILE A 517 -40.53 -33.36 13.12
CA ILE A 517 -40.98 -31.95 13.39
C ILE A 517 -42.10 -31.66 12.41
N PRO A 518 -43.29 -31.19 12.88
CA PRO A 518 -44.35 -30.75 11.99
C PRO A 518 -43.88 -29.57 11.16
N GLN A 519 -44.14 -29.60 9.85
CA GLN A 519 -43.84 -28.47 8.95
C GLN A 519 -44.53 -27.22 9.43
N ALA A 520 -43.80 -26.25 9.87
CA ALA A 520 -44.29 -24.90 10.10
C ALA A 520 -44.42 -24.16 8.76
N PRO A 521 -45.42 -23.28 8.60
CA PRO A 521 -45.63 -22.55 7.36
C PRO A 521 -44.47 -21.57 7.13
N ALA A 522 -44.16 -21.35 5.87
CA ALA A 522 -42.99 -20.63 5.33
C ALA A 522 -42.98 -19.12 5.66
N VAL A 523 -42.90 -18.74 6.91
CA VAL A 523 -42.59 -17.38 7.36
C VAL A 523 -41.64 -17.54 8.54
N GLY A 524 -40.40 -17.04 8.38
CA GLY A 524 -39.26 -17.05 9.28
C GLY A 524 -39.51 -17.16 10.78
N ALA A 525 -39.90 -18.32 11.28
CA ALA A 525 -39.98 -18.58 12.69
C ALA A 525 -38.69 -19.24 13.19
N ALA A 526 -38.12 -18.67 14.21
CA ALA A 526 -37.05 -19.30 14.96
C ALA A 526 -37.57 -20.60 15.60
N GLN A 527 -36.89 -21.72 15.40
CA GLN A 527 -37.22 -22.97 16.07
C GLN A 527 -36.56 -22.98 17.45
N ILE A 528 -37.37 -23.14 18.48
CA ILE A 528 -36.91 -23.36 19.86
C ILE A 528 -36.91 -24.87 20.08
N PHE A 529 -35.74 -25.45 20.35
CA PHE A 529 -35.65 -26.84 20.81
C PHE A 529 -36.13 -26.96 22.26
N PRO A 530 -36.84 -28.05 22.63
CA PRO A 530 -37.26 -28.26 24.00
C PRO A 530 -36.05 -28.35 24.94
N ILE A 531 -36.12 -27.67 26.06
CA ILE A 531 -35.07 -27.61 27.08
C ILE A 531 -34.69 -29.00 27.63
N GLU A 532 -35.57 -29.98 27.49
CA GLU A 532 -35.34 -31.37 27.89
C GLU A 532 -34.13 -32.03 27.21
N ALA A 533 -33.68 -31.51 26.04
CA ALA A 533 -32.47 -31.98 25.37
C ALA A 533 -31.17 -31.56 26.08
N PHE A 534 -31.26 -30.66 27.04
CA PHE A 534 -30.09 -30.07 27.75
C PHE A 534 -30.00 -30.47 29.22
N THR A 535 -30.85 -31.38 29.71
CA THR A 535 -30.88 -31.79 31.11
C THR A 535 -29.66 -32.60 31.58
N SER A 536 -28.81 -33.01 30.65
CA SER A 536 -27.57 -33.75 30.92
C SER A 536 -26.31 -32.88 30.89
N LEU A 537 -26.43 -31.56 30.74
CA LEU A 537 -25.26 -30.63 30.78
C LEU A 537 -24.78 -30.44 32.22
N PRO A 538 -23.47 -30.31 32.45
CA PRO A 538 -22.93 -29.93 33.77
C PRO A 538 -23.59 -28.65 34.29
N ASP A 539 -23.77 -28.57 35.62
CA ASP A 539 -24.44 -27.42 36.29
C ASP A 539 -23.82 -26.05 36.00
N ASN A 540 -22.64 -26.04 35.38
CA ASN A 540 -21.86 -24.85 35.05
C ASN A 540 -21.74 -24.56 33.53
N ALA A 541 -22.58 -25.21 32.69
CA ALA A 541 -22.56 -24.99 31.24
C ALA A 541 -23.74 -24.15 30.76
N ILE A 542 -23.50 -23.16 29.92
CA ILE A 542 -24.55 -22.46 29.13
C ILE A 542 -24.45 -22.94 27.69
N ALA A 543 -25.56 -23.45 27.15
CA ALA A 543 -25.71 -23.70 25.74
C ALA A 543 -26.35 -22.46 25.09
N ILE A 544 -25.65 -21.82 24.17
CA ILE A 544 -26.18 -20.74 23.36
C ILE A 544 -26.39 -21.30 21.95
N ALA A 545 -27.65 -21.43 21.56
CA ALA A 545 -28.00 -21.75 20.18
C ALA A 545 -28.25 -20.42 19.44
N VAL A 546 -27.33 -20.04 18.53
CA VAL A 546 -27.52 -18.91 17.63
C VAL A 546 -28.03 -19.46 16.30
N PHE A 547 -29.29 -19.24 16.00
CA PHE A 547 -29.88 -19.58 14.72
C PHE A 547 -29.70 -18.42 13.76
N ILE A 548 -28.77 -18.53 12.81
CA ILE A 548 -28.69 -17.60 11.69
C ILE A 548 -29.57 -18.16 10.58
N ASN A 549 -30.82 -17.72 10.53
CA ASN A 549 -31.69 -18.02 9.40
C ASN A 549 -31.50 -16.92 8.36
N SER A 550 -31.14 -17.28 7.13
CA SER A 550 -31.05 -16.36 5.99
C SER A 550 -32.44 -16.26 5.35
N PRO A 551 -33.26 -15.25 5.68
CA PRO A 551 -34.50 -15.03 4.96
C PRO A 551 -34.23 -14.20 3.71
N GLN A 552 -34.67 -14.69 2.58
CA GLN A 552 -34.94 -13.81 1.44
C GLN A 552 -36.01 -12.80 1.87
N ARG A 553 -35.62 -11.50 1.91
CA ARG A 553 -36.48 -10.33 2.10
C ARG A 553 -37.03 -10.08 3.50
N VAL A 554 -36.25 -9.54 4.40
CA VAL A 554 -36.72 -8.65 5.47
C VAL A 554 -35.62 -7.63 5.81
N SER A 555 -36.03 -6.41 6.20
CA SER A 555 -35.29 -5.22 6.59
C SER A 555 -33.86 -5.48 7.15
N PRO A 556 -32.86 -4.65 6.84
CA PRO A 556 -31.45 -4.87 7.18
C PRO A 556 -31.10 -4.86 8.68
N PHE A 557 -32.07 -4.72 9.57
CA PHE A 557 -31.86 -4.55 11.02
C PHE A 557 -32.37 -5.72 11.89
N MET A 558 -32.74 -6.89 11.33
CA MET A 558 -33.16 -8.01 12.15
C MET A 558 -32.16 -9.14 12.13
N VAL A 559 -31.26 -9.14 13.10
CA VAL A 559 -30.48 -10.32 13.49
C VAL A 559 -31.25 -11.00 14.62
N TYR A 560 -31.78 -12.22 14.35
CA TYR A 560 -32.42 -13.01 15.39
C TYR A 560 -31.35 -13.79 16.14
N ALA A 561 -30.96 -13.30 17.30
CA ALA A 561 -30.16 -14.04 18.27
C ALA A 561 -31.09 -14.53 19.38
N PHE A 562 -31.18 -15.85 19.55
CA PHE A 562 -31.85 -16.44 20.71
C PHE A 562 -30.79 -16.92 21.69
N CYS A 563 -30.81 -16.37 22.86
CA CYS A 563 -29.97 -16.77 23.97
C CYS A 563 -30.81 -17.66 24.89
N CYS A 564 -30.52 -18.97 24.94
CA CYS A 564 -31.08 -19.83 25.96
C CYS A 564 -30.13 -19.87 27.15
N ILE A 565 -30.48 -19.15 28.21
CA ILE A 565 -29.75 -19.20 29.48
C ILE A 565 -30.40 -20.32 30.30
N ALA A 566 -29.70 -21.42 30.50
CA ALA A 566 -30.13 -22.45 31.44
C ALA A 566 -29.81 -21.97 32.87
N ILE A 567 -30.80 -21.43 33.57
CA ILE A 567 -30.68 -21.14 35.00
C ILE A 567 -31.23 -22.37 35.74
N PRO A 568 -30.48 -22.96 36.69
CA PRO A 568 -31.00 -24.09 37.48
C PRO A 568 -32.23 -23.65 38.28
N ARG A 569 -33.39 -24.30 38.05
CA ARG A 569 -34.65 -24.17 38.81
C ARG A 569 -35.69 -23.12 38.38
N ILE A 570 -35.77 -22.70 37.12
CA ILE A 570 -36.95 -22.01 36.67
C ILE A 570 -37.76 -22.86 35.69
N LYS A 571 -39.01 -23.22 36.06
CA LYS A 571 -39.97 -23.87 35.16
C LYS A 571 -40.53 -22.80 34.22
N PHE A 572 -40.23 -22.89 32.94
CA PHE A 572 -40.88 -22.09 31.90
C PHE A 572 -42.24 -22.63 31.51
N PRO A 573 -43.27 -21.80 31.30
CA PRO A 573 -44.53 -22.25 30.72
C PRO A 573 -44.30 -22.61 29.23
N ALA A 574 -44.92 -23.68 28.80
CA ALA A 574 -44.89 -24.13 27.43
C ALA A 574 -45.58 -23.15 26.50
N VAL A 575 -44.95 -22.91 25.33
CA VAL A 575 -45.53 -22.33 24.11
C VAL A 575 -45.67 -20.80 24.10
N PHE A 576 -44.73 -20.13 23.42
CA PHE A 576 -44.98 -18.81 22.85
C PHE A 576 -45.00 -18.92 21.31
N ASN A 577 -46.17 -18.69 20.72
CA ASN A 577 -46.37 -18.47 19.29
C ASN A 577 -46.60 -16.96 19.10
N GLY A 578 -45.64 -16.23 18.57
CA GLY A 578 -45.77 -14.82 18.22
C GLY A 578 -44.43 -14.12 17.98
N SER A 579 -44.41 -13.10 17.15
CA SER A 579 -43.29 -12.23 16.92
C SER A 579 -42.87 -11.53 18.21
N PHE A 580 -41.66 -11.78 18.70
CA PHE A 580 -41.18 -11.31 19.99
C PHE A 580 -40.24 -10.11 19.82
N ASN A 581 -40.47 -9.08 20.64
CA ASN A 581 -39.54 -7.98 20.82
C ASN A 581 -38.51 -8.37 21.90
N ALA A 582 -37.24 -8.35 21.60
CA ALA A 582 -36.14 -8.75 22.49
C ALA A 582 -36.20 -8.03 23.87
N ARG A 583 -36.75 -6.86 23.93
CA ARG A 583 -36.93 -6.06 25.15
C ARG A 583 -37.98 -6.66 26.12
N GLU A 584 -39.04 -7.28 25.58
CA GLU A 584 -40.11 -7.92 26.39
C GLU A 584 -39.65 -9.26 26.96
N ALA A 585 -38.75 -9.98 26.23
CA ALA A 585 -38.15 -11.20 26.75
C ALA A 585 -37.21 -10.94 27.94
N ALA A 586 -36.44 -9.85 27.91
CA ALA A 586 -35.56 -9.46 28.99
C ALA A 586 -36.34 -9.07 30.28
N LEU A 587 -37.50 -8.38 30.13
CA LEU A 587 -38.34 -7.97 31.25
C LEU A 587 -39.07 -9.14 31.92
N SER A 588 -39.37 -10.25 31.22
CA SER A 588 -40.00 -11.43 31.82
C SER A 588 -39.02 -12.35 32.56
N ILE A 589 -37.73 -12.15 32.41
CA ILE A 589 -36.68 -12.90 33.10
C ILE A 589 -36.26 -12.25 34.43
N THR A 590 -36.52 -10.93 34.59
CA THR A 590 -36.18 -10.16 35.78
C THR A 590 -37.31 -10.05 36.79
N SER A 591 -38.52 -10.51 36.52
CA SER A 591 -39.64 -10.70 37.43
C SER A 591 -39.87 -12.19 37.72
#